data_2c25e972b9931b8c3b1e2463fc4478f8
#
_entry.id   2c25e972b9931b8c3b1e2463fc4478f8
#
_cell.length_a   1.000
_cell.length_b   1.000
_cell.length_c   1.000
_cell.angle_alpha   90.00
_cell.angle_beta   90.00
_cell.angle_gamma   90.00
#
_symmetry.space_group_name_H-M   'P 1'
#
loop_
_entity.id
_entity.type
_entity.pdbx_description
1 polymer ?
#
loop_
_entity_poly.entity_id
_entity_poly.type
_entity_poly.pdbx_seq_one_letter_code
_entity_poly.pdbx_strand_id
1 'polypeptide(L)'
;MARTVMPKSGVIRKVVSLKVTLRGTEPPVWRRLLVPGETALGDLHRPIQAAMGWEDYHLHTFDIEGRQYGGPRAVDDVADEKRVTLNGPIKSGVARFAYTYDFGDNWEHALVIEKSPPDVEALSRPICTAGKRRCPPEDCGGPWGYRELLEVLADPAHPEHAERCEWLGDDFDPDDFNPEIADATLAARFNRA
;
A
#
# COMPACT_ATOMS: atom_id res chain seq x y z
N MET A 1 18.77 2.15 17.53
CA MET A 1 17.35 1.70 17.68
C MET A 1 16.47 2.93 17.77
N ALA A 2 15.70 3.23 16.72
CA ALA A 2 14.78 4.37 16.73
C ALA A 2 13.58 4.03 17.63
N ARG A 3 13.37 4.83 18.65
CA ARG A 3 12.21 4.73 19.55
C ARG A 3 10.96 5.12 18.74
N THR A 4 10.13 4.16 18.36
CA THR A 4 8.80 4.42 17.81
C THR A 4 7.98 5.11 18.90
N VAL A 5 7.77 6.41 18.75
CA VAL A 5 6.90 7.17 19.66
C VAL A 5 5.47 6.78 19.33
N MET A 6 4.86 6.00 20.22
CA MET A 6 3.44 5.62 20.12
C MET A 6 2.58 6.88 20.11
N PRO A 7 1.59 6.97 19.20
CA PRO A 7 0.67 8.09 19.20
C PRO A 7 -0.14 8.08 20.49
N LYS A 8 -0.34 9.25 21.10
CA LYS A 8 -1.20 9.40 22.28
C LYS A 8 -2.65 9.05 21.88
N SER A 9 -3.28 8.14 22.62
CA SER A 9 -4.70 7.81 22.49
C SER A 9 -5.57 9.08 22.57
N GLY A 10 -6.61 9.17 21.75
CA GLY A 10 -7.63 10.22 21.84
C GLY A 10 -7.45 11.44 20.91
N VAL A 11 -6.39 11.51 20.11
CA VAL A 11 -6.16 12.65 19.22
C VAL A 11 -6.77 12.41 17.83
N ILE A 12 -7.71 13.28 17.41
CA ILE A 12 -8.17 13.36 16.02
C ILE A 12 -7.05 13.98 15.18
N ARG A 13 -6.67 13.33 14.10
CA ARG A 13 -5.68 13.85 13.16
C ARG A 13 -6.34 14.37 11.91
N LYS A 14 -6.02 15.60 11.52
CA LYS A 14 -6.44 16.14 10.22
C LYS A 14 -5.71 15.42 9.09
N VAL A 15 -4.43 15.12 9.29
CA VAL A 15 -3.56 14.40 8.36
C VAL A 15 -2.92 13.21 9.06
N VAL A 16 -2.94 12.05 8.41
CA VAL A 16 -2.31 10.82 8.88
C VAL A 16 -1.16 10.49 7.94
N SER A 17 0.05 10.27 8.50
CA SER A 17 1.17 9.70 7.78
C SER A 17 1.15 8.18 7.93
N LEU A 18 1.09 7.47 6.83
CA LEU A 18 1.09 6.01 6.76
C LEU A 18 2.33 5.52 6.01
N LYS A 19 3.11 4.63 6.62
CA LYS A 19 4.08 3.82 5.91
C LYS A 19 3.42 2.50 5.55
N VAL A 20 3.28 2.25 4.26
CA VAL A 20 2.76 1.02 3.66
C VAL A 20 3.95 0.19 3.20
N THR A 21 4.14 -1.00 3.76
CA THR A 21 5.26 -1.89 3.41
C THR A 21 4.70 -3.22 2.93
N LEU A 22 5.05 -3.61 1.71
CA LEU A 22 4.71 -4.90 1.13
C LEU A 22 5.52 -6.00 1.83
N ARG A 23 4.85 -6.99 2.39
CA ARG A 23 5.48 -8.12 3.06
C ARG A 23 5.99 -9.15 2.05
N GLY A 24 7.00 -9.90 2.45
CA GLY A 24 7.55 -10.99 1.63
C GLY A 24 8.43 -10.51 0.47
N THR A 25 8.73 -9.21 0.37
CA THR A 25 9.69 -8.67 -0.59
C THR A 25 11.01 -8.31 0.10
N GLU A 26 12.14 -8.71 -0.49
CA GLU A 26 13.50 -8.42 0.00
C GLU A 26 14.39 -7.98 -1.18
N PRO A 27 14.97 -6.76 -1.13
CA PRO A 27 14.72 -5.67 -0.19
C PRO A 27 13.26 -5.18 -0.20
N PRO A 28 12.76 -4.53 0.88
CA PRO A 28 11.34 -4.22 1.01
C PRO A 28 10.86 -3.16 0.02
N VAL A 29 9.72 -3.41 -0.61
CA VAL A 29 8.92 -2.43 -1.34
C VAL A 29 8.05 -1.66 -0.35
N TRP A 30 8.10 -0.34 -0.38
CA TRP A 30 7.29 0.46 0.55
C TRP A 30 6.94 1.84 -0.01
N ARG A 31 5.87 2.43 0.52
CA ARG A 31 5.40 3.79 0.22
C ARG A 31 5.09 4.55 1.51
N ARG A 32 5.27 5.88 1.50
CA ARG A 32 4.78 6.75 2.56
C ARG A 32 3.71 7.66 2.00
N LEU A 33 2.52 7.53 2.55
CA LEU A 33 1.35 8.29 2.15
C LEU A 33 0.96 9.28 3.24
N LEU A 34 0.58 10.48 2.84
CA LEU A 34 -0.18 11.39 3.67
C LEU A 34 -1.63 11.33 3.20
N VAL A 35 -2.55 11.08 4.13
CA VAL A 35 -3.99 10.98 3.85
C VAL A 35 -4.81 11.78 4.85
N PRO A 36 -5.98 12.32 4.49
CA PRO A 36 -6.89 12.91 5.46
C PRO A 36 -7.27 11.91 6.55
N GLY A 37 -7.31 12.35 7.80
CA GLY A 37 -7.64 11.46 8.93
C GLY A 37 -9.07 10.92 8.92
N GLU A 38 -9.97 11.58 8.20
CA GLU A 38 -11.36 11.14 8.00
C GLU A 38 -11.54 10.21 6.79
N THR A 39 -10.44 9.81 6.13
CA THR A 39 -10.49 8.82 5.05
C THR A 39 -11.04 7.50 5.59
N ALA A 40 -12.14 7.00 5.00
CA ALA A 40 -12.65 5.67 5.29
C ALA A 40 -11.69 4.59 4.81
N LEU A 41 -11.71 3.40 5.43
CA LEU A 41 -10.81 2.30 5.03
C LEU A 41 -11.02 1.92 3.56
N GLY A 42 -12.27 1.85 3.10
CA GLY A 42 -12.57 1.57 1.68
C GLY A 42 -12.05 2.65 0.72
N ASP A 43 -11.97 3.91 1.18
CA ASP A 43 -11.36 4.97 0.38
C ASP A 43 -9.82 4.96 0.48
N LEU A 44 -9.24 4.38 1.55
CA LEU A 44 -7.81 4.21 1.73
C LEU A 44 -7.21 3.18 0.76
N HIS A 45 -7.99 2.19 0.36
CA HIS A 45 -7.59 1.20 -0.65
C HIS A 45 -7.07 1.87 -1.94
N ARG A 46 -7.81 2.83 -2.48
CA ARG A 46 -7.48 3.50 -3.75
C ARG A 46 -6.12 4.21 -3.77
N PRO A 47 -5.73 5.02 -2.76
CA PRO A 47 -4.38 5.59 -2.73
C PRO A 47 -3.28 4.57 -2.51
N ILE A 48 -3.53 3.44 -1.83
CA ILE A 48 -2.56 2.35 -1.74
C ILE A 48 -2.33 1.75 -3.14
N GLN A 49 -3.39 1.39 -3.86
CA GLN A 49 -3.31 0.86 -5.23
C GLN A 49 -2.56 1.81 -6.17
N ALA A 50 -2.94 3.09 -6.17
CA ALA A 50 -2.30 4.10 -7.01
C ALA A 50 -0.80 4.27 -6.71
N ALA A 51 -0.41 4.28 -5.43
CA ALA A 51 0.97 4.44 -5.03
C ALA A 51 1.82 3.19 -5.27
N MET A 52 1.21 2.01 -5.22
CA MET A 52 1.86 0.74 -5.58
C MET A 52 1.99 0.61 -7.11
N GLY A 53 1.07 1.16 -7.89
CA GLY A 53 1.04 1.05 -9.35
C GLY A 53 0.16 -0.09 -9.84
N TRP A 54 -0.74 -0.59 -8.99
CA TRP A 54 -1.71 -1.63 -9.33
C TRP A 54 -3.00 -1.06 -9.92
N GLU A 55 -3.74 -1.91 -10.64
CA GLU A 55 -4.93 -1.51 -11.42
C GLU A 55 -6.25 -1.81 -10.73
N ASP A 56 -6.24 -2.33 -9.48
CA ASP A 56 -7.44 -2.60 -8.67
C ASP A 56 -8.36 -3.69 -9.29
N TYR A 57 -7.75 -4.79 -9.78
CA TYR A 57 -8.49 -5.90 -10.38
C TYR A 57 -9.02 -6.91 -9.37
N HIS A 58 -8.46 -6.94 -8.17
CA HIS A 58 -8.72 -7.97 -7.16
C HIS A 58 -9.40 -7.41 -5.91
N LEU A 59 -9.88 -8.32 -5.06
CA LEU A 59 -10.50 -7.99 -3.78
C LEU A 59 -9.44 -7.70 -2.71
N HIS A 60 -9.87 -7.01 -1.64
CA HIS A 60 -9.00 -6.65 -0.54
C HIS A 60 -9.71 -6.70 0.81
N THR A 61 -8.91 -6.75 1.88
CA THR A 61 -9.37 -6.56 3.26
C THR A 61 -8.36 -5.75 4.07
N PHE A 62 -8.86 -5.10 5.11
CA PHE A 62 -8.03 -4.55 6.19
C PHE A 62 -8.21 -5.40 7.43
N ASP A 63 -7.14 -5.65 8.18
CA ASP A 63 -7.18 -6.28 9.50
C ASP A 63 -6.69 -5.31 10.57
N ILE A 64 -7.55 -4.98 11.52
CA ILE A 64 -7.25 -4.09 12.63
C ILE A 64 -7.51 -4.85 13.93
N GLU A 65 -6.43 -5.25 14.61
CA GLU A 65 -6.49 -6.00 15.88
C GLU A 65 -7.31 -7.30 15.78
N GLY A 66 -7.20 -8.01 14.64
CA GLY A 66 -7.90 -9.28 14.40
C GLY A 66 -9.33 -9.12 13.91
N ARG A 67 -9.81 -7.88 13.70
CA ARG A 67 -11.10 -7.62 13.06
C ARG A 67 -10.89 -7.25 11.61
N GLN A 68 -11.55 -7.98 10.72
CA GLN A 68 -11.50 -7.74 9.29
C GLN A 68 -12.55 -6.74 8.83
N TYR A 69 -12.14 -5.90 7.88
CA TYR A 69 -12.97 -4.90 7.20
C TYR A 69 -12.79 -5.04 5.70
N GLY A 70 -13.87 -4.97 4.94
CA GLY A 70 -13.82 -5.11 3.50
C GLY A 70 -15.12 -4.68 2.84
N GLY A 71 -15.13 -4.74 1.51
CA GLY A 71 -16.31 -4.55 0.71
C GLY A 71 -17.26 -5.77 0.79
N PRO A 72 -18.52 -5.64 0.33
CA PRO A 72 -19.55 -6.67 0.49
C PRO A 72 -19.28 -7.99 -0.27
N ARG A 73 -18.22 -8.04 -1.07
CA ARG A 73 -17.79 -9.23 -1.83
C ARG A 73 -16.41 -9.75 -1.42
N ALA A 74 -15.78 -9.14 -0.42
CA ALA A 74 -14.39 -9.48 -0.08
C ALA A 74 -14.30 -10.89 0.53
N VAL A 75 -14.91 -11.12 1.68
CA VAL A 75 -15.04 -12.41 2.36
C VAL A 75 -16.29 -12.40 3.24
N ASP A 76 -16.70 -13.55 3.76
CA ASP A 76 -17.82 -13.64 4.70
C ASP A 76 -17.44 -13.00 6.05
N ASP A 77 -18.43 -12.48 6.76
CA ASP A 77 -18.32 -11.91 8.12
C ASP A 77 -17.35 -10.73 8.30
N VAL A 78 -17.05 -9.97 7.23
CA VAL A 78 -16.27 -8.73 7.35
C VAL A 78 -17.14 -7.55 7.76
N ALA A 79 -16.56 -6.64 8.53
CA ALA A 79 -17.21 -5.35 8.83
C ALA A 79 -17.11 -4.41 7.60
N ASP A 80 -18.12 -3.57 7.42
CA ASP A 80 -18.14 -2.60 6.33
C ASP A 80 -17.03 -1.55 6.49
N GLU A 81 -16.05 -1.61 5.61
CA GLU A 81 -14.88 -0.73 5.57
C GLU A 81 -15.23 0.75 5.35
N LYS A 82 -16.39 1.06 4.77
CA LYS A 82 -16.84 2.44 4.55
C LYS A 82 -17.32 3.13 5.82
N ARG A 83 -17.59 2.36 6.88
CA ARG A 83 -18.06 2.88 8.17
C ARG A 83 -16.96 3.21 9.15
N VAL A 84 -15.70 2.93 8.81
CA VAL A 84 -14.56 3.14 9.71
C VAL A 84 -13.55 4.05 9.03
N THR A 85 -13.32 5.23 9.63
CA THR A 85 -12.28 6.17 9.20
C THR A 85 -10.96 5.90 9.94
N LEU A 86 -9.82 6.33 9.39
CA LEU A 86 -8.51 6.19 10.03
C LEU A 86 -8.45 6.75 11.44
N ASN A 87 -9.19 7.82 11.73
CA ASN A 87 -9.26 8.38 13.07
C ASN A 87 -9.88 7.44 14.10
N GLY A 88 -10.73 6.49 13.70
CA GLY A 88 -11.32 5.51 14.60
C GLY A 88 -10.25 4.66 15.31
N PRO A 89 -9.50 3.81 14.60
CA PRO A 89 -8.39 3.04 15.15
C PRO A 89 -7.34 3.89 15.86
N ILE A 90 -6.99 5.06 15.32
CA ILE A 90 -6.01 5.97 15.93
C ILE A 90 -6.45 6.42 17.32
N LYS A 91 -7.71 6.77 17.49
CA LYS A 91 -8.28 7.13 18.82
C LYS A 91 -8.19 5.99 19.81
N SER A 92 -8.32 4.75 19.36
CA SER A 92 -8.18 3.54 20.17
C SER A 92 -6.71 3.17 20.45
N GLY A 93 -5.73 3.94 19.93
CA GLY A 93 -4.30 3.69 20.17
C GLY A 93 -3.66 2.73 19.16
N VAL A 94 -4.35 2.35 18.10
CA VAL A 94 -3.80 1.50 17.04
C VAL A 94 -2.66 2.25 16.33
N ALA A 95 -1.48 1.65 16.33
CA ALA A 95 -0.29 2.19 15.69
C ALA A 95 0.05 1.46 14.36
N ARG A 96 -0.50 0.28 14.17
CA ARG A 96 -0.28 -0.56 12.99
C ARG A 96 -1.49 -1.44 12.71
N PHE A 97 -1.71 -1.75 11.44
CA PHE A 97 -2.73 -2.68 10.97
C PHE A 97 -2.28 -3.31 9.66
N ALA A 98 -3.00 -4.31 9.18
CA ALA A 98 -2.68 -4.98 7.92
C ALA A 98 -3.68 -4.61 6.83
N TYR A 99 -3.23 -4.74 5.59
CA TYR A 99 -4.04 -4.66 4.38
C TYR A 99 -3.60 -5.79 3.46
N THR A 100 -4.55 -6.58 2.99
CA THR A 100 -4.31 -7.66 2.04
C THR A 100 -5.04 -7.34 0.74
N TYR A 101 -4.32 -7.44 -0.36
CA TYR A 101 -4.83 -7.28 -1.71
C TYR A 101 -4.59 -8.55 -2.49
N ASP A 102 -5.55 -8.93 -3.33
CA ASP A 102 -5.53 -10.16 -4.10
C ASP A 102 -5.37 -11.42 -3.24
N PHE A 103 -6.49 -12.10 -2.98
CA PHE A 103 -6.47 -13.30 -2.13
C PHE A 103 -5.82 -14.52 -2.82
N GLY A 104 -5.60 -14.47 -4.14
CA GLY A 104 -4.84 -15.47 -4.90
C GLY A 104 -3.35 -15.34 -4.65
N ASP A 105 -2.80 -14.17 -4.92
CA ASP A 105 -1.38 -13.82 -4.73
C ASP A 105 -1.04 -13.47 -3.28
N ASN A 106 -2.06 -13.13 -2.48
CA ASN A 106 -1.95 -12.80 -1.05
C ASN A 106 -0.95 -11.68 -0.75
N TRP A 107 -1.09 -10.54 -1.42
CA TRP A 107 -0.25 -9.38 -1.19
C TRP A 107 -0.55 -8.70 0.14
N GLU A 108 0.12 -9.14 1.19
CA GLU A 108 0.01 -8.56 2.52
C GLU A 108 0.86 -7.30 2.68
N HIS A 109 0.26 -6.26 3.27
CA HIS A 109 0.94 -5.01 3.59
C HIS A 109 0.86 -4.72 5.08
N ALA A 110 1.99 -4.29 5.64
CA ALA A 110 2.01 -3.69 6.96
C ALA A 110 1.81 -2.17 6.83
N LEU A 111 0.75 -1.65 7.44
CA LEU A 111 0.47 -0.23 7.54
C LEU A 111 0.87 0.27 8.93
N VAL A 112 1.80 1.22 8.97
CA VAL A 112 2.27 1.83 10.22
C VAL A 112 1.89 3.30 10.24
N ILE A 113 1.20 3.72 11.28
CA ILE A 113 0.84 5.12 11.52
C ILE A 113 2.07 5.84 12.07
N GLU A 114 2.62 6.75 11.29
CA GLU A 114 3.77 7.54 11.65
C GLU A 114 3.38 8.92 12.20
N LYS A 115 4.36 9.67 12.68
CA LYS A 115 4.17 11.08 13.04
C LYS A 115 3.95 11.89 11.77
N SER A 116 2.83 12.60 11.71
CA SER A 116 2.54 13.50 10.58
C SER A 116 3.49 14.70 10.58
N PRO A 117 3.85 15.22 9.39
CA PRO A 117 4.62 16.46 9.28
C PRO A 117 3.89 17.61 10.00
N PRO A 118 4.59 18.46 10.76
CA PRO A 118 3.95 19.53 11.54
C PRO A 118 3.36 20.64 10.64
N ASP A 119 3.89 20.79 9.43
CA ASP A 119 3.55 21.88 8.53
C ASP A 119 2.36 21.57 7.60
N VAL A 120 1.81 20.35 7.69
CA VAL A 120 0.66 19.93 6.87
C VAL A 120 -0.61 19.93 7.73
N GLU A 121 -1.40 21.00 7.60
CA GLU A 121 -2.63 21.16 8.39
C GLU A 121 -3.84 20.45 7.78
N ALA A 122 -3.94 20.39 6.46
CA ALA A 122 -5.03 19.73 5.74
C ALA A 122 -4.56 19.27 4.35
N LEU A 123 -5.25 18.27 3.81
CA LEU A 123 -5.02 17.76 2.47
C LEU A 123 -6.33 17.75 1.70
N SER A 124 -6.28 18.16 0.43
CA SER A 124 -7.39 18.01 -0.53
C SER A 124 -7.43 16.63 -1.17
N ARG A 125 -6.30 15.92 -1.18
CA ARG A 125 -6.13 14.55 -1.71
C ARG A 125 -5.03 13.80 -0.98
N PRO A 126 -4.95 12.48 -1.11
CA PRO A 126 -3.78 11.71 -0.71
C PRO A 126 -2.52 12.15 -1.46
N ILE A 127 -1.36 12.08 -0.81
CA ILE A 127 -0.05 12.44 -1.35
C ILE A 127 0.93 11.29 -1.08
N CYS A 128 1.74 10.91 -2.08
CA CYS A 128 2.87 10.02 -1.90
C CYS A 128 4.15 10.84 -1.70
N THR A 129 4.77 10.75 -0.53
CA THR A 129 5.92 11.59 -0.15
C THR A 129 7.25 10.87 -0.24
N ALA A 130 7.27 9.54 -0.20
CA ALA A 130 8.47 8.73 -0.26
C ALA A 130 8.13 7.27 -0.56
N GLY A 131 9.13 6.50 -0.96
CA GLY A 131 9.02 5.08 -1.18
C GLY A 131 10.35 4.49 -1.63
N LYS A 132 10.34 3.20 -1.90
CA LYS A 132 11.48 2.50 -2.48
C LYS A 132 11.01 1.27 -3.23
N ARG A 133 11.67 1.01 -4.35
CA ARG A 133 11.48 -0.12 -5.25
C ARG A 133 10.15 -0.13 -6.01
N ARG A 134 10.21 -0.65 -7.20
CA ARG A 134 9.03 -0.91 -8.03
C ARG A 134 8.18 -1.99 -7.38
N CYS A 135 6.87 -1.85 -7.45
CA CYS A 135 5.96 -2.87 -6.96
C CYS A 135 5.97 -4.07 -7.89
N PRO A 136 5.78 -5.29 -7.38
CA PRO A 136 5.56 -6.46 -8.21
C PRO A 136 4.45 -6.21 -9.24
N PRO A 137 4.53 -6.79 -10.45
CA PRO A 137 3.42 -6.76 -11.39
C PRO A 137 2.23 -7.55 -10.83
N GLU A 138 1.04 -7.24 -11.30
CA GLU A 138 -0.17 -8.02 -11.00
C GLU A 138 0.00 -9.47 -11.49
N ASP A 139 -0.65 -10.41 -10.83
CA ASP A 139 -0.72 -11.82 -11.22
C ASP A 139 0.66 -12.53 -11.40
N CYS A 140 1.69 -12.07 -10.70
CA CYS A 140 3.01 -12.70 -10.79
C CYS A 140 3.22 -13.89 -9.84
N GLY A 141 2.19 -14.33 -9.12
CA GLY A 141 2.24 -15.47 -8.20
C GLY A 141 2.64 -15.11 -6.77
N GLY A 142 2.33 -13.90 -6.34
CA GLY A 142 2.56 -13.42 -4.99
C GLY A 142 4.04 -13.26 -4.65
N PRO A 143 4.40 -13.18 -3.34
CA PRO A 143 5.78 -13.00 -2.91
C PRO A 143 6.76 -14.08 -3.42
N TRP A 144 6.28 -15.30 -3.61
CA TRP A 144 7.08 -16.40 -4.14
C TRP A 144 7.35 -16.25 -5.64
N GLY A 145 6.30 -16.03 -6.44
CA GLY A 145 6.43 -15.83 -7.87
C GLY A 145 7.24 -14.57 -8.18
N TYR A 146 7.09 -13.50 -7.39
CA TYR A 146 7.91 -12.30 -7.55
C TYR A 146 9.40 -12.55 -7.28
N ARG A 147 9.73 -13.35 -6.26
CA ARG A 147 11.13 -13.72 -5.99
C ARG A 147 11.70 -14.55 -7.13
N GLU A 148 10.96 -15.56 -7.61
CA GLU A 148 11.38 -16.36 -8.78
C GLU A 148 11.55 -15.48 -10.01
N LEU A 149 10.64 -14.55 -10.25
CA LEU A 149 10.75 -13.57 -11.33
C LEU A 149 12.05 -12.77 -11.25
N LEU A 150 12.41 -12.27 -10.06
CA LEU A 150 13.67 -11.53 -9.87
C LEU A 150 14.91 -12.40 -10.10
N GLU A 151 14.87 -13.67 -9.71
CA GLU A 151 15.95 -14.64 -9.98
C GLU A 151 16.13 -14.87 -11.49
N VAL A 152 15.01 -15.05 -12.21
CA VAL A 152 15.02 -15.20 -13.68
C VAL A 152 15.58 -13.96 -14.37
N LEU A 153 15.16 -12.77 -13.94
CA LEU A 153 15.63 -11.50 -14.52
C LEU A 153 17.13 -11.24 -14.25
N ALA A 154 17.66 -11.76 -13.15
CA ALA A 154 19.08 -11.61 -12.81
C ALA A 154 20.00 -12.53 -13.60
N ASP A 155 19.48 -13.57 -14.27
CA ASP A 155 20.25 -14.52 -15.05
C ASP A 155 19.85 -14.50 -16.54
N PRO A 156 20.59 -13.76 -17.40
CA PRO A 156 20.32 -13.73 -18.84
C PRO A 156 20.43 -15.08 -19.55
N ALA A 157 21.03 -16.11 -18.93
CA ALA A 157 21.10 -17.45 -19.45
C ALA A 157 19.93 -18.35 -19.04
N HIS A 158 19.05 -17.85 -18.15
CA HIS A 158 17.89 -18.62 -17.70
C HIS A 158 16.93 -18.89 -18.88
N PRO A 159 16.41 -20.13 -19.02
CA PRO A 159 15.53 -20.50 -20.15
C PRO A 159 14.32 -19.59 -20.34
N GLU A 160 13.76 -19.07 -19.23
CA GLU A 160 12.57 -18.20 -19.26
C GLU A 160 12.91 -16.70 -19.31
N HIS A 161 14.19 -16.31 -19.29
CA HIS A 161 14.59 -14.90 -19.19
C HIS A 161 13.94 -14.04 -20.29
N ALA A 162 14.04 -14.46 -21.54
CA ALA A 162 13.51 -13.70 -22.68
C ALA A 162 11.98 -13.55 -22.60
N GLU A 163 11.28 -14.61 -22.23
CA GLU A 163 9.82 -14.60 -22.06
C GLU A 163 9.37 -13.66 -20.93
N ARG A 164 10.08 -13.69 -19.79
CA ARG A 164 9.77 -12.81 -18.65
C ARG A 164 10.07 -11.34 -18.96
N CYS A 165 11.15 -11.07 -19.68
CA CYS A 165 11.43 -9.69 -20.14
C CYS A 165 10.36 -9.19 -21.11
N GLU A 166 9.91 -10.02 -22.07
CA GLU A 166 8.84 -9.66 -22.99
C GLU A 166 7.53 -9.39 -22.25
N TRP A 167 7.16 -10.21 -21.27
CA TRP A 167 5.97 -10.03 -20.46
C TRP A 167 5.98 -8.74 -19.63
N LEU A 168 7.12 -8.37 -19.05
CA LEU A 168 7.27 -7.18 -18.21
C LEU A 168 7.41 -5.88 -19.02
N GLY A 169 7.86 -5.98 -20.27
CA GLY A 169 8.26 -4.85 -21.10
C GLY A 169 9.67 -4.31 -20.73
N ASP A 170 10.24 -3.52 -21.64
CA ASP A 170 11.62 -3.05 -21.58
C ASP A 170 11.94 -2.13 -20.39
N ASP A 171 10.91 -1.56 -19.76
CA ASP A 171 11.05 -0.54 -18.70
C ASP A 171 10.96 -1.12 -17.27
N PHE A 172 10.94 -2.45 -17.09
CA PHE A 172 10.82 -3.01 -15.75
C PHE A 172 12.18 -3.06 -15.05
N ASP A 173 12.37 -2.14 -14.11
CA ASP A 173 13.48 -2.15 -13.15
C ASP A 173 12.92 -2.31 -11.73
N PRO A 174 13.22 -3.43 -11.02
CA PRO A 174 12.70 -3.67 -9.67
C PRO A 174 13.24 -2.69 -8.63
N ASP A 175 14.33 -2.00 -8.90
CA ASP A 175 14.91 -1.01 -7.99
C ASP A 175 14.38 0.41 -8.21
N ASP A 176 13.68 0.65 -9.34
CA ASP A 176 13.13 1.96 -9.66
C ASP A 176 11.96 2.34 -8.74
N PHE A 177 11.98 3.58 -8.30
CA PHE A 177 10.84 4.25 -7.68
C PHE A 177 11.05 5.76 -7.64
N ASN A 178 10.10 6.48 -8.22
CA ASN A 178 10.06 7.94 -8.16
C ASN A 178 8.80 8.42 -7.40
N PRO A 179 8.95 9.07 -6.23
CA PRO A 179 7.81 9.55 -5.45
C PRO A 179 7.00 10.64 -6.17
N GLU A 180 7.61 11.43 -7.04
CA GLU A 180 6.94 12.47 -7.82
C GLU A 180 5.99 11.85 -8.87
N ILE A 181 6.42 10.75 -9.51
CA ILE A 181 5.58 9.98 -10.45
C ILE A 181 4.42 9.33 -9.70
N ALA A 182 4.69 8.69 -8.56
CA ALA A 182 3.65 8.09 -7.74
C ALA A 182 2.64 9.14 -7.24
N ASP A 183 3.09 10.33 -6.84
CA ASP A 183 2.20 11.42 -6.45
C ASP A 183 1.41 12.01 -7.63
N ALA A 184 2.01 12.11 -8.81
CA ALA A 184 1.31 12.52 -10.02
C ALA A 184 0.19 11.54 -10.40
N THR A 185 0.43 10.23 -10.23
CA THR A 185 -0.59 9.17 -10.42
C THR A 185 -1.74 9.35 -9.44
N LEU A 186 -1.44 9.59 -8.16
CA LEU A 186 -2.46 9.93 -7.16
C LEU A 186 -3.23 11.18 -7.56
N ALA A 187 -2.56 12.25 -7.96
CA ALA A 187 -3.21 13.47 -8.42
C ALA A 187 -4.16 13.22 -9.59
N ALA A 188 -3.75 12.43 -10.58
CA ALA A 188 -4.59 12.10 -11.73
C ALA A 188 -5.84 11.28 -11.35
N ARG A 189 -5.72 10.37 -10.35
CA ARG A 189 -6.85 9.54 -9.89
C ARG A 189 -7.80 10.28 -8.93
N PHE A 190 -7.33 11.28 -8.19
CA PHE A 190 -8.10 11.97 -7.14
C PHE A 190 -8.52 13.41 -7.49
N ASN A 191 -7.92 14.04 -8.51
CA ASN A 191 -8.36 15.36 -8.99
C ASN A 191 -9.49 15.31 -10.04
N ARG A 192 -10.00 14.14 -10.39
CA ARG A 192 -11.20 13.99 -11.22
C ARG A 192 -12.43 14.17 -10.33
N ALA A 193 -12.75 15.43 -10.01
CA ALA A 193 -14.04 15.84 -9.45
C ALA A 193 -14.98 16.26 -10.57
#